data_c4af4af9d247b3b44abbdc1de9890fba
#
_entry.id   c4af4af9d247b3b44abbdc1de9890fba
#
_cell.length_a   1.000
_cell.length_b   1.000
_cell.length_c   1.000
_cell.angle_alpha   90.00
_cell.angle_beta   90.00
_cell.angle_gamma   90.00
#
_symmetry.space_group_name_H-M   'P 1'
#
loop_
_entity.id
_entity.type
_entity.pdbx_description
1 polymer ?
#
loop_
_entity_poly.entity_id
_entity_poly.type
_entity_poly.pdbx_seq_one_letter_code
_entity_poly.pdbx_strand_id
1 'polypeptide(L)'
;MNPLEPPKATQLIQTYSAHGYEVLSISVAADNATFASVGGDRSVFLWDVATAKTIRRLGGNQGHTARVNDVTFCGEGDSVLVSGSFDASVRVWDIKSNNMKPIMVLEEARDSVSAVLAGRDAGRGGEYEIVTGSLDRKVRYYDIRMGRLETDEIGTSVTSLKRTRDGKGILVGGQDDTVRLMDRDSGGLLKAYKADGWQNHEFRLRSAFGGNDRWILCGNEMLAGEDGEVIVWDTLTGKIVKKVHVEGSELERKKKIGRDGKEKEQKNVVSCIAWKENWYNGDQWCCAGTDGIVTVFGPAA
;
A
#
# COMPACT_ATOMS: atom_id res chain seq x y z
N MET A 1 16.27 -14.28 -32.63
CA MET A 1 15.62 -14.11 -31.34
C MET A 1 15.58 -15.47 -30.66
N ASN A 2 16.44 -15.71 -29.71
CA ASN A 2 16.39 -16.94 -28.90
C ASN A 2 15.22 -16.85 -27.94
N PRO A 3 14.31 -17.81 -27.94
CA PRO A 3 13.26 -17.84 -26.97
C PRO A 3 13.83 -18.31 -25.63
N LEU A 4 13.71 -17.41 -24.62
CA LEU A 4 13.59 -17.80 -23.23
C LEU A 4 14.79 -18.51 -22.59
N GLU A 5 15.79 -17.74 -22.20
CA GLU A 5 16.52 -18.13 -21.01
C GLU A 5 15.54 -18.12 -19.82
N PRO A 6 15.51 -19.19 -19.01
CA PRO A 6 14.69 -19.19 -17.80
C PRO A 6 15.10 -17.98 -16.93
N PRO A 7 14.16 -17.35 -16.20
CA PRO A 7 14.48 -16.24 -15.31
C PRO A 7 15.62 -16.68 -14.40
N LYS A 8 16.71 -15.90 -14.36
CA LYS A 8 17.83 -16.15 -13.45
C LYS A 8 17.24 -16.36 -12.07
N ALA A 9 17.52 -17.51 -11.45
CA ALA A 9 17.05 -17.81 -10.12
C ALA A 9 17.38 -16.62 -9.21
N THR A 10 16.34 -16.03 -8.60
CA THR A 10 16.49 -14.90 -7.69
C THR A 10 17.32 -15.38 -6.49
N GLN A 11 18.50 -14.79 -6.30
CA GLN A 11 19.32 -15.10 -5.14
C GLN A 11 18.81 -14.31 -3.94
N LEU A 12 18.52 -15.01 -2.84
CA LEU A 12 18.24 -14.35 -1.56
C LEU A 12 19.48 -13.60 -1.09
N ILE A 13 19.37 -12.28 -0.96
CA ILE A 13 20.47 -11.41 -0.51
C ILE A 13 20.44 -11.30 1.01
N GLN A 14 19.25 -11.05 1.61
CA GLN A 14 19.13 -10.75 3.02
C GLN A 14 17.75 -11.14 3.56
N THR A 15 17.71 -11.53 4.85
CA THR A 15 16.48 -11.84 5.57
C THR A 15 16.35 -10.90 6.78
N TYR A 16 15.18 -10.27 6.94
CA TYR A 16 14.84 -9.40 8.06
C TYR A 16 13.83 -10.14 8.96
N SER A 17 14.24 -10.48 10.18
CA SER A 17 13.45 -11.34 11.05
C SER A 17 13.32 -10.73 12.45
N ALA A 18 12.13 -10.22 12.79
CA ALA A 18 11.75 -9.77 14.13
C ALA A 18 10.22 -9.77 14.34
N HIS A 19 9.43 -9.78 13.24
CA HIS A 19 7.99 -9.89 13.36
C HIS A 19 7.57 -11.28 13.84
N GLY A 20 6.68 -11.35 14.83
CA GLY A 20 6.06 -12.59 15.29
C GLY A 20 4.72 -12.89 14.60
N TYR A 21 4.21 -11.96 13.80
CA TYR A 21 2.96 -12.03 13.06
C TYR A 21 3.16 -11.57 11.62
N GLU A 22 2.07 -11.59 10.85
CA GLU A 22 2.07 -11.14 9.45
C GLU A 22 2.52 -9.68 9.31
N VAL A 23 3.33 -9.43 8.27
CA VAL A 23 3.69 -8.07 7.85
C VAL A 23 2.65 -7.58 6.85
N LEU A 24 2.05 -6.42 7.13
CA LEU A 24 0.96 -5.86 6.32
C LEU A 24 1.39 -4.70 5.43
N SER A 25 2.42 -3.97 5.83
CA SER A 25 2.95 -2.87 5.03
C SER A 25 4.44 -2.66 5.28
N ILE A 26 5.10 -2.18 4.23
CA ILE A 26 6.51 -1.78 4.23
C ILE A 26 6.61 -0.42 3.56
N SER A 27 7.40 0.48 4.15
CA SER A 27 7.78 1.76 3.55
C SER A 27 9.29 1.91 3.58
N VAL A 28 9.87 2.32 2.48
CA VAL A 28 11.32 2.50 2.33
C VAL A 28 11.65 3.99 2.37
N ALA A 29 12.67 4.37 3.11
CA ALA A 29 13.16 5.74 3.15
C ALA A 29 13.77 6.16 1.81
N ALA A 30 13.75 7.45 1.51
CA ALA A 30 14.21 7.99 0.22
C ALA A 30 15.70 7.71 -0.07
N ASP A 31 16.52 7.58 0.98
CA ASP A 31 17.94 7.24 0.89
C ASP A 31 18.20 5.74 0.67
N ASN A 32 17.19 4.89 0.75
CA ASN A 32 17.25 3.44 0.74
C ASN A 32 18.13 2.82 1.84
N ALA A 33 18.56 3.58 2.83
CA ALA A 33 19.38 3.07 3.94
C ALA A 33 18.53 2.41 5.02
N THR A 34 17.28 2.84 5.17
CA THR A 34 16.35 2.33 6.17
C THR A 34 14.98 2.01 5.57
N PHE A 35 14.23 1.14 6.24
CA PHE A 35 12.82 0.92 5.93
C PHE A 35 12.02 0.66 7.22
N ALA A 36 10.73 0.93 7.17
CA ALA A 36 9.80 0.61 8.23
C ALA A 36 8.88 -0.54 7.81
N SER A 37 8.53 -1.41 8.75
CA SER A 37 7.54 -2.47 8.56
C SER A 37 6.54 -2.52 9.70
N VAL A 38 5.31 -2.89 9.38
CA VAL A 38 4.19 -2.98 10.32
C VAL A 38 3.31 -4.19 10.03
N GLY A 39 2.56 -4.63 11.05
CA GLY A 39 1.67 -5.76 10.89
C GLY A 39 0.93 -6.15 12.17
N GLY A 40 0.70 -7.44 12.38
CA GLY A 40 -0.03 -8.01 13.50
C GLY A 40 0.61 -7.76 14.88
N ASP A 41 1.90 -7.43 14.92
CA ASP A 41 2.67 -7.16 16.16
C ASP A 41 2.25 -5.89 16.90
N ARG A 42 1.39 -5.06 16.35
CA ARG A 42 0.96 -3.76 16.92
C ARG A 42 2.09 -2.76 17.11
N SER A 43 3.22 -3.00 16.47
CA SER A 43 4.45 -2.20 16.57
C SER A 43 4.93 -1.79 15.18
N VAL A 44 5.67 -0.69 15.13
CA VAL A 44 6.39 -0.26 13.95
C VAL A 44 7.86 -0.63 14.14
N PHE A 45 8.41 -1.41 13.22
CA PHE A 45 9.83 -1.76 13.20
C PHE A 45 10.56 -0.88 12.20
N LEU A 46 11.67 -0.29 12.63
CA LEU A 46 12.60 0.44 11.78
C LEU A 46 13.85 -0.40 11.62
N TRP A 47 14.27 -0.60 10.38
CA TRP A 47 15.36 -1.49 9.99
C TRP A 47 16.49 -0.75 9.29
N ASP A 48 17.70 -1.21 9.51
CA ASP A 48 18.87 -0.88 8.71
C ASP A 48 18.98 -1.89 7.56
N VAL A 49 19.04 -1.39 6.32
CA VAL A 49 19.05 -2.24 5.13
C VAL A 49 20.36 -3.02 5.01
N ALA A 50 21.49 -2.38 5.31
CA ALA A 50 22.81 -2.98 5.12
C ALA A 50 23.11 -4.10 6.14
N THR A 51 22.71 -3.90 7.40
CA THR A 51 23.03 -4.83 8.50
C THR A 51 21.91 -5.81 8.82
N ALA A 52 20.72 -5.62 8.25
CA ALA A 52 19.47 -6.35 8.57
C ALA A 52 19.08 -6.31 10.06
N LYS A 53 19.56 -5.33 10.79
CA LYS A 53 19.22 -5.19 12.20
C LYS A 53 18.04 -4.25 12.38
N THR A 54 17.23 -4.54 13.39
CA THR A 54 16.20 -3.61 13.86
C THR A 54 16.90 -2.44 14.57
N ILE A 55 16.74 -1.23 14.02
CA ILE A 55 17.22 0.00 14.65
C ILE A 55 16.33 0.34 15.84
N ARG A 56 14.98 0.23 15.63
CA ARG A 56 13.97 0.54 16.64
C ARG A 56 12.73 -0.31 16.48
N ARG A 57 12.04 -0.48 17.61
CA ARG A 57 10.68 -0.99 17.69
C ARG A 57 9.84 0.05 18.41
N LEU A 58 8.99 0.78 17.67
CA LEU A 58 8.11 1.81 18.19
C LEU A 58 6.77 1.17 18.59
N GLY A 59 6.25 1.51 19.78
CA GLY A 59 5.02 0.91 20.28
C GLY A 59 5.04 0.73 21.80
N GLY A 60 4.62 -0.45 22.27
CA GLY A 60 4.49 -0.75 23.70
C GLY A 60 3.20 -0.18 24.27
N ASN A 61 3.20 0.23 25.55
CA ASN A 61 1.99 0.67 26.26
C ASN A 61 1.31 1.91 25.68
N GLN A 62 2.05 2.71 24.91
CA GLN A 62 1.52 3.89 24.21
C GLN A 62 1.49 3.69 22.69
N GLY A 63 1.79 2.49 22.24
CA GLY A 63 1.66 2.08 20.84
C GLY A 63 0.23 1.74 20.47
N HIS A 64 0.07 1.29 19.22
CA HIS A 64 -1.20 0.78 18.73
C HIS A 64 -1.70 -0.39 19.57
N THR A 65 -3.03 -0.45 19.78
CA THR A 65 -3.67 -1.53 20.55
C THR A 65 -4.12 -2.71 19.69
N ALA A 66 -4.14 -2.52 18.36
CA ALA A 66 -4.46 -3.54 17.37
C ALA A 66 -3.42 -3.58 16.25
N ARG A 67 -3.59 -4.47 15.26
CA ARG A 67 -2.70 -4.60 14.10
C ARG A 67 -2.53 -3.27 13.38
N VAL A 68 -1.31 -3.01 12.93
CA VAL A 68 -0.99 -1.81 12.15
C VAL A 68 -1.10 -2.15 10.67
N ASN A 69 -2.00 -1.46 9.97
CA ASN A 69 -2.34 -1.78 8.60
C ASN A 69 -1.41 -1.13 7.58
N ASP A 70 -0.93 0.07 7.88
CA ASP A 70 -0.12 0.82 6.93
C ASP A 70 0.88 1.74 7.62
N VAL A 71 1.98 2.05 6.91
CA VAL A 71 3.05 2.92 7.41
C VAL A 71 3.66 3.70 6.26
N THR A 72 4.04 4.94 6.51
CA THR A 72 4.75 5.77 5.54
C THR A 72 5.75 6.67 6.24
N PHE A 73 6.87 6.95 5.55
CA PHE A 73 7.82 7.97 5.95
C PHE A 73 7.33 9.35 5.54
N CYS A 74 7.67 10.35 6.34
CA CYS A 74 7.47 11.76 6.03
C CYS A 74 8.45 12.66 6.78
N GLY A 75 8.28 13.96 6.60
CA GLY A 75 9.16 14.95 7.19
C GLY A 75 10.47 15.14 6.43
N GLU A 76 11.24 16.11 6.83
CA GLU A 76 12.52 16.41 6.21
C GLU A 76 13.53 15.28 6.50
N GLY A 77 14.10 14.70 5.42
CA GLY A 77 15.01 13.56 5.50
C GLY A 77 14.39 12.35 6.18
N ASP A 78 13.10 12.08 5.89
CA ASP A 78 12.35 10.93 6.41
C ASP A 78 12.43 10.79 7.95
N SER A 79 12.41 11.94 8.64
CA SER A 79 12.59 11.99 10.11
C SER A 79 11.37 11.52 10.90
N VAL A 80 10.25 11.33 10.25
CA VAL A 80 8.97 10.99 10.87
C VAL A 80 8.36 9.77 10.20
N LEU A 81 7.72 8.91 10.98
CA LEU A 81 6.86 7.81 10.50
C LEU A 81 5.42 8.10 10.88
N VAL A 82 4.51 7.78 9.97
CA VAL A 82 3.07 7.79 10.20
C VAL A 82 2.53 6.39 10.04
N SER A 83 1.76 5.91 11.01
CA SER A 83 1.17 4.56 10.99
C SER A 83 -0.32 4.61 11.24
N GLY A 84 -1.10 3.83 10.46
CA GLY A 84 -2.54 3.67 10.60
C GLY A 84 -2.90 2.25 11.04
N SER A 85 -3.85 2.12 11.95
CA SER A 85 -4.16 0.85 12.60
C SER A 85 -5.64 0.48 12.58
N PHE A 86 -5.87 -0.80 12.81
CA PHE A 86 -7.20 -1.36 13.06
C PHE A 86 -7.85 -0.80 14.33
N ASP A 87 -7.07 -0.19 15.25
CA ASP A 87 -7.58 0.50 16.44
C ASP A 87 -8.23 1.86 16.14
N ALA A 88 -8.47 2.18 14.88
CA ALA A 88 -9.03 3.43 14.37
C ALA A 88 -8.17 4.66 14.67
N SER A 89 -6.91 4.50 15.06
CA SER A 89 -6.00 5.61 15.31
C SER A 89 -4.89 5.70 14.26
N VAL A 90 -4.36 6.90 14.09
CA VAL A 90 -3.11 7.19 13.38
C VAL A 90 -2.10 7.70 14.37
N ARG A 91 -0.88 7.21 14.32
CA ARG A 91 0.20 7.63 15.19
C ARG A 91 1.36 8.17 14.39
N VAL A 92 1.92 9.25 14.90
CA VAL A 92 3.07 9.93 14.31
C VAL A 92 4.26 9.74 15.23
N TRP A 93 5.39 9.29 14.68
CA TRP A 93 6.58 8.91 15.43
C TRP A 93 7.79 9.70 14.96
N ASP A 94 8.53 10.28 15.88
CA ASP A 94 9.84 10.86 15.59
C ASP A 94 10.92 9.77 15.65
N ILE A 95 11.57 9.51 14.53
CA ILE A 95 12.62 8.49 14.44
C ILE A 95 14.01 9.02 14.79
N LYS A 96 14.19 10.33 14.88
CA LYS A 96 15.46 10.95 15.33
C LYS A 96 15.59 10.99 16.85
N SER A 97 14.48 11.18 17.56
CA SER A 97 14.50 11.18 19.01
C SER A 97 14.61 9.75 19.57
N ASN A 98 15.17 9.60 20.77
CA ASN A 98 15.19 8.29 21.45
C ASN A 98 13.85 7.91 22.10
N ASN A 99 12.80 8.69 21.87
CA ASN A 99 11.49 8.43 22.44
C ASN A 99 10.76 7.33 21.68
N MET A 100 10.17 6.39 22.41
CA MET A 100 9.38 5.29 21.85
C MET A 100 7.88 5.61 21.80
N LYS A 101 7.50 6.80 22.29
CA LYS A 101 6.12 7.27 22.30
C LYS A 101 5.80 8.02 21.01
N PRO A 102 4.56 7.94 20.52
CA PRO A 102 4.15 8.78 19.41
C PRO A 102 4.18 10.26 19.83
N ILE A 103 4.60 11.12 18.92
CA ILE A 103 4.57 12.58 19.12
C ILE A 103 3.16 13.14 18.90
N MET A 104 2.32 12.42 18.16
CA MET A 104 0.93 12.78 17.90
C MET A 104 0.08 11.53 17.73
N VAL A 105 -1.18 11.61 18.16
CA VAL A 105 -2.21 10.58 17.95
C VAL A 105 -3.45 11.27 17.38
N LEU A 106 -3.95 10.73 16.25
CA LEU A 106 -5.15 11.20 15.57
C LEU A 106 -6.22 10.11 15.71
N GLU A 107 -7.38 10.45 16.28
CA GLU A 107 -8.44 9.49 16.67
C GLU A 107 -9.80 9.84 16.06
N GLU A 108 -9.84 10.61 14.98
CA GLU A 108 -11.07 11.04 14.34
C GLU A 108 -11.73 9.96 13.46
N ALA A 109 -11.01 8.88 13.13
CA ALA A 109 -11.59 7.74 12.43
C ALA A 109 -12.52 6.95 13.36
N ARG A 110 -13.66 6.51 12.81
CA ARG A 110 -14.65 5.71 13.54
C ARG A 110 -14.50 4.21 13.31
N ASP A 111 -13.61 3.82 12.41
CA ASP A 111 -13.31 2.44 12.08
C ASP A 111 -11.85 2.35 11.63
N SER A 112 -11.37 1.14 11.40
CA SER A 112 -9.99 0.80 11.04
C SER A 112 -9.42 1.75 9.99
N VAL A 113 -8.26 2.34 10.29
CA VAL A 113 -7.46 3.07 9.31
C VAL A 113 -6.71 2.06 8.46
N SER A 114 -7.05 2.01 7.19
CA SER A 114 -6.53 1.02 6.22
C SER A 114 -5.35 1.53 5.42
N ALA A 115 -5.28 2.83 5.15
CA ALA A 115 -4.23 3.43 4.33
C ALA A 115 -3.80 4.77 4.92
N VAL A 116 -2.51 5.06 4.81
CA VAL A 116 -1.92 6.35 5.18
C VAL A 116 -0.99 6.85 4.09
N LEU A 117 -1.07 8.15 3.81
CA LEU A 117 -0.12 8.88 3.00
C LEU A 117 0.40 10.06 3.81
N ALA A 118 1.66 10.41 3.64
CA ALA A 118 2.22 11.62 4.21
C ALA A 118 3.28 12.18 3.25
N GLY A 119 3.52 13.47 3.34
CA GLY A 119 4.50 14.14 2.49
C GLY A 119 4.16 15.60 2.29
N ARG A 120 5.02 16.27 1.54
CA ARG A 120 4.77 17.66 1.15
C ARG A 120 3.62 17.71 0.15
N ASP A 121 2.67 18.59 0.40
CA ASP A 121 1.66 18.96 -0.59
C ASP A 121 2.34 19.84 -1.66
N ALA A 122 2.42 19.33 -2.89
CA ALA A 122 3.06 20.02 -4.01
C ALA A 122 2.36 21.33 -4.37
N GLY A 123 1.07 21.49 -4.02
CA GLY A 123 0.27 22.68 -4.36
C GLY A 123 0.31 23.80 -3.32
N ARG A 124 0.77 23.56 -2.08
CA ARG A 124 0.66 24.50 -0.95
C ARG A 124 1.98 24.95 -0.34
N GLY A 125 3.02 25.14 -1.12
CA GLY A 125 4.24 25.81 -0.65
C GLY A 125 5.08 25.06 0.37
N GLY A 126 5.00 23.74 0.42
CA GLY A 126 5.84 22.89 1.27
C GLY A 126 5.24 22.56 2.64
N GLU A 127 3.93 22.67 2.79
CA GLU A 127 3.20 22.19 3.97
C GLU A 127 3.23 20.66 4.06
N TYR A 128 3.22 20.18 5.29
CA TYR A 128 3.16 18.74 5.56
C TYR A 128 1.71 18.33 5.81
N GLU A 129 1.26 17.34 5.06
CA GLU A 129 -0.08 16.81 5.15
C GLU A 129 -0.04 15.30 5.42
N ILE A 130 -0.91 14.83 6.32
CA ILE A 130 -1.22 13.42 6.48
C ILE A 130 -2.60 13.17 5.87
N VAL A 131 -2.69 12.19 4.98
CA VAL A 131 -3.95 11.73 4.40
C VAL A 131 -4.22 10.31 4.89
N THR A 132 -5.42 10.06 5.36
CA THR A 132 -5.82 8.75 5.88
C THR A 132 -7.09 8.26 5.23
N GLY A 133 -7.12 6.97 4.89
CA GLY A 133 -8.30 6.28 4.44
C GLY A 133 -8.74 5.26 5.47
N SER A 134 -10.03 5.19 5.75
CA SER A 134 -10.56 4.26 6.74
C SER A 134 -11.78 3.49 6.25
N LEU A 135 -12.10 2.41 6.94
CA LEU A 135 -13.27 1.58 6.64
C LEU A 135 -14.59 2.31 6.96
N ASP A 136 -14.53 3.42 7.70
CA ASP A 136 -15.68 4.31 7.94
C ASP A 136 -16.09 5.13 6.71
N ARG A 137 -15.54 4.81 5.54
CA ARG A 137 -15.83 5.35 4.20
C ARG A 137 -15.35 6.79 3.99
N LYS A 138 -14.38 7.25 4.76
CA LYS A 138 -13.89 8.62 4.71
C LYS A 138 -12.40 8.66 4.38
N VAL A 139 -12.03 9.71 3.65
CA VAL A 139 -10.65 10.17 3.51
C VAL A 139 -10.51 11.44 4.32
N ARG A 140 -9.48 11.50 5.17
CA ARG A 140 -9.21 12.65 6.03
C ARG A 140 -7.86 13.23 5.72
N TYR A 141 -7.81 14.55 5.67
CA TYR A 141 -6.61 15.33 5.36
C TYR A 141 -6.27 16.17 6.60
N TYR A 142 -5.14 15.89 7.19
CA TYR A 142 -4.64 16.58 8.38
C TYR A 142 -3.51 17.51 7.98
N ASP A 143 -3.73 18.81 8.10
CA ASP A 143 -2.67 19.79 8.04
C ASP A 143 -2.07 19.94 9.46
N ILE A 144 -0.88 19.38 9.65
CA ILE A 144 -0.26 19.31 10.99
C ILE A 144 0.16 20.69 11.49
N ARG A 145 0.52 21.62 10.58
CA ARG A 145 0.97 22.95 10.95
C ARG A 145 -0.18 23.85 11.39
N MET A 146 -1.28 23.78 10.65
CA MET A 146 -2.44 24.61 10.87
C MET A 146 -3.43 23.97 11.86
N GLY A 147 -3.24 22.72 12.23
CA GLY A 147 -4.18 21.97 13.05
C GLY A 147 -5.55 21.80 12.36
N ARG A 148 -5.58 21.76 11.03
CA ARG A 148 -6.81 21.72 10.26
C ARG A 148 -7.10 20.30 9.81
N LEU A 149 -8.37 19.91 9.90
CA LEU A 149 -8.90 18.66 9.39
C LEU A 149 -9.93 18.92 8.30
N GLU A 150 -9.72 18.32 7.13
CA GLU A 150 -10.71 18.22 6.07
C GLU A 150 -11.13 16.77 5.91
N THR A 151 -12.36 16.52 5.48
CA THR A 151 -12.90 15.17 5.37
C THR A 151 -13.76 15.04 4.14
N ASP A 152 -13.43 14.06 3.29
CA ASP A 152 -14.22 13.66 2.14
C ASP A 152 -14.94 12.35 2.41
N GLU A 153 -16.22 12.27 2.03
CA GLU A 153 -17.00 11.05 2.12
C GLU A 153 -16.97 10.32 0.78
N ILE A 154 -16.39 9.12 0.78
CA ILE A 154 -16.21 8.31 -0.43
C ILE A 154 -17.42 7.39 -0.69
N GLY A 155 -18.17 7.07 0.36
CA GLY A 155 -19.35 6.20 0.29
C GLY A 155 -19.06 4.71 0.35
N THR A 156 -17.78 4.31 0.29
CA THR A 156 -17.32 2.92 0.41
C THR A 156 -16.09 2.82 1.30
N SER A 157 -15.82 1.64 1.86
CA SER A 157 -14.62 1.38 2.65
C SER A 157 -13.37 1.64 1.83
N VAL A 158 -12.47 2.49 2.33
CA VAL A 158 -11.21 2.81 1.64
C VAL A 158 -10.20 1.71 1.91
N THR A 159 -9.55 1.19 0.85
CA THR A 159 -8.55 0.13 0.95
C THR A 159 -7.13 0.61 0.66
N SER A 160 -6.99 1.59 -0.21
CA SER A 160 -5.69 2.12 -0.61
C SER A 160 -5.76 3.60 -0.93
N LEU A 161 -4.64 4.27 -0.74
CA LEU A 161 -4.45 5.66 -1.11
C LEU A 161 -3.12 5.80 -1.86
N LYS A 162 -3.11 6.59 -2.93
CA LYS A 162 -1.89 7.04 -3.62
C LYS A 162 -2.07 8.47 -4.09
N ARG A 163 -0.99 9.24 -4.07
CA ARG A 163 -0.98 10.63 -4.56
C ARG A 163 -0.39 10.68 -5.95
N THR A 164 -0.93 11.54 -6.82
CA THR A 164 -0.31 11.88 -8.10
C THR A 164 1.02 12.62 -7.88
N ARG A 165 1.92 12.60 -8.84
CA ARG A 165 3.24 13.27 -8.73
C ARG A 165 3.13 14.77 -8.54
N ASP A 166 2.13 15.39 -9.13
CA ASP A 166 1.87 16.84 -8.99
C ASP A 166 1.18 17.20 -7.66
N GLY A 167 0.82 16.18 -6.85
CA GLY A 167 0.17 16.35 -5.56
C GLY A 167 -1.31 16.74 -5.62
N LYS A 168 -1.87 16.99 -6.81
CA LYS A 168 -3.24 17.51 -6.99
C LYS A 168 -4.31 16.44 -6.97
N GLY A 169 -3.94 15.19 -7.25
CA GLY A 169 -4.87 14.07 -7.28
C GLY A 169 -4.59 13.05 -6.19
N ILE A 170 -5.64 12.46 -5.66
CA ILE A 170 -5.58 11.31 -4.74
C ILE A 170 -6.32 10.14 -5.37
N LEU A 171 -5.60 9.05 -5.59
CA LEU A 171 -6.17 7.78 -6.02
C LEU A 171 -6.69 7.04 -4.80
N VAL A 172 -7.96 6.73 -4.79
CA VAL A 172 -8.67 6.07 -3.69
C VAL A 172 -9.18 4.72 -4.18
N GLY A 173 -8.68 3.63 -3.62
CA GLY A 173 -9.23 2.29 -3.81
C GLY A 173 -10.38 2.04 -2.85
N GLY A 174 -11.51 1.54 -3.35
CA GLY A 174 -12.69 1.23 -2.56
C GLY A 174 -13.08 -0.25 -2.64
N GLN A 175 -13.86 -0.74 -1.66
CA GLN A 175 -14.43 -2.10 -1.65
C GLN A 175 -15.78 -2.14 -2.37
N ASP A 176 -15.87 -1.56 -3.56
CA ASP A 176 -17.07 -1.50 -4.37
C ASP A 176 -16.75 -1.59 -5.88
N ASP A 177 -15.71 -2.35 -6.21
CA ASP A 177 -15.24 -2.55 -7.59
C ASP A 177 -14.95 -1.23 -8.30
N THR A 178 -14.45 -0.25 -7.55
CA THR A 178 -14.14 1.07 -8.11
C THR A 178 -12.87 1.64 -7.53
N VAL A 179 -11.95 2.05 -8.39
CA VAL A 179 -10.85 2.95 -8.04
C VAL A 179 -11.24 4.35 -8.47
N ARG A 180 -11.04 5.33 -7.61
CA ARG A 180 -11.42 6.73 -7.83
C ARG A 180 -10.20 7.62 -7.84
N LEU A 181 -10.12 8.52 -8.80
CA LEU A 181 -9.20 9.65 -8.77
C LEU A 181 -9.98 10.87 -8.29
N MET A 182 -9.60 11.40 -7.15
CA MET A 182 -10.21 12.57 -6.51
C MET A 182 -9.32 13.79 -6.68
N ASP A 183 -9.92 14.94 -6.87
CA ASP A 183 -9.20 16.21 -6.79
C ASP A 183 -8.93 16.56 -5.34
N ARG A 184 -7.66 16.89 -5.01
CA ARG A 184 -7.25 17.13 -3.62
C ARG A 184 -7.85 18.42 -3.05
N ASP A 185 -8.00 19.46 -3.86
CA ASP A 185 -8.42 20.77 -3.36
C ASP A 185 -9.94 20.88 -3.20
N SER A 186 -10.69 20.33 -4.15
CA SER A 186 -12.16 20.38 -4.13
C SER A 186 -12.82 19.16 -3.49
N GLY A 187 -12.10 18.06 -3.27
CA GLY A 187 -12.68 16.76 -2.89
C GLY A 187 -13.56 16.14 -3.98
N GLY A 188 -13.54 16.72 -5.19
CA GLY A 188 -14.37 16.28 -6.31
C GLY A 188 -13.86 15.01 -6.99
N LEU A 189 -14.77 14.16 -7.47
CA LEU A 189 -14.43 13.00 -8.27
C LEU A 189 -13.99 13.44 -9.66
N LEU A 190 -12.72 13.23 -10.01
CA LEU A 190 -12.20 13.47 -11.36
C LEU A 190 -12.52 12.31 -12.29
N LYS A 191 -12.29 11.07 -11.83
CA LYS A 191 -12.50 9.87 -12.62
C LYS A 191 -12.79 8.65 -11.76
N ALA A 192 -13.61 7.74 -12.26
CA ALA A 192 -13.84 6.41 -11.69
C ALA A 192 -13.37 5.33 -12.68
N TYR A 193 -12.64 4.34 -12.18
CA TYR A 193 -12.09 3.23 -12.95
C TYR A 193 -12.80 1.96 -12.52
N LYS A 194 -13.36 1.26 -13.49
CA LYS A 194 -14.07 -0.02 -13.33
C LYS A 194 -13.67 -0.96 -14.46
N ALA A 195 -13.87 -2.24 -14.25
CA ALA A 195 -13.68 -3.25 -15.28
C ALA A 195 -14.67 -4.40 -15.13
N ASP A 196 -15.13 -4.94 -16.23
CA ASP A 196 -15.97 -6.13 -16.22
C ASP A 196 -15.18 -7.32 -15.70
N GLY A 197 -15.75 -8.00 -14.69
CA GLY A 197 -15.12 -9.15 -14.01
C GLY A 197 -14.07 -8.77 -12.97
N TRP A 198 -13.80 -7.49 -12.74
CA TRP A 198 -12.95 -7.05 -11.65
C TRP A 198 -13.74 -6.96 -10.35
N GLN A 199 -13.17 -7.54 -9.28
CA GLN A 199 -13.78 -7.58 -7.95
C GLN A 199 -12.81 -7.08 -6.89
N ASN A 200 -13.33 -6.32 -5.94
CA ASN A 200 -12.64 -5.83 -4.76
C ASN A 200 -13.62 -5.71 -3.58
N HIS A 201 -14.01 -6.83 -3.00
CA HIS A 201 -15.02 -6.88 -1.92
C HIS A 201 -14.47 -7.34 -0.58
N GLU A 202 -13.54 -8.31 -0.59
CA GLU A 202 -13.10 -9.00 0.63
C GLU A 202 -11.70 -8.59 1.07
N PHE A 203 -10.80 -8.35 0.10
CA PHE A 203 -9.39 -8.10 0.37
C PHE A 203 -9.06 -6.61 0.27
N ARG A 204 -7.96 -6.25 0.88
CA ARG A 204 -7.39 -4.92 0.76
C ARG A 204 -6.46 -4.87 -0.45
N LEU A 205 -7.02 -4.54 -1.62
CA LEU A 205 -6.22 -4.35 -2.83
C LEU A 205 -5.59 -2.97 -2.82
N ARG A 206 -4.29 -2.93 -3.10
CA ARG A 206 -3.54 -1.68 -3.23
C ARG A 206 -3.41 -1.30 -4.69
N SER A 207 -3.95 -0.14 -5.06
CA SER A 207 -3.73 0.46 -6.37
C SER A 207 -2.40 1.20 -6.43
N ALA A 208 -1.82 1.29 -7.62
CA ALA A 208 -0.57 2.02 -7.86
C ALA A 208 -0.67 2.85 -9.13
N PHE A 209 0.09 3.94 -9.19
CA PHE A 209 0.38 4.64 -10.43
C PHE A 209 1.60 4.03 -11.12
N GLY A 210 1.64 4.12 -12.47
CA GLY A 210 2.77 3.75 -13.29
C GLY A 210 2.97 4.70 -14.46
N GLY A 211 4.21 4.73 -15.00
CA GLY A 211 4.54 5.51 -16.18
C GLY A 211 4.27 7.00 -16.04
N ASN A 212 4.79 7.67 -15.01
CA ASN A 212 4.53 9.08 -14.70
C ASN A 212 3.03 9.40 -14.56
N ASP A 213 2.32 8.63 -13.76
CA ASP A 213 0.86 8.73 -13.53
C ASP A 213 -0.02 8.48 -14.77
N ARG A 214 0.58 7.96 -15.86
CA ARG A 214 -0.16 7.63 -17.07
C ARG A 214 -1.08 6.43 -16.89
N TRP A 215 -0.66 5.48 -16.06
CA TRP A 215 -1.40 4.24 -15.83
C TRP A 215 -1.79 4.08 -14.37
N ILE A 216 -2.93 3.45 -14.16
CA ILE A 216 -3.38 2.99 -12.86
C ILE A 216 -3.42 1.47 -12.90
N LEU A 217 -2.81 0.84 -11.90
CA LEU A 217 -2.76 -0.61 -11.76
C LEU A 217 -3.48 -1.01 -10.48
N CYS A 218 -4.30 -2.05 -10.56
CA CYS A 218 -4.90 -2.69 -9.39
C CYS A 218 -5.02 -4.19 -9.62
N GLY A 219 -4.80 -4.97 -8.57
CA GLY A 219 -5.04 -6.40 -8.61
C GLY A 219 -6.52 -6.75 -8.62
N ASN A 220 -6.83 -8.03 -8.80
CA ASN A 220 -8.17 -8.56 -8.86
C ASN A 220 -8.36 -9.67 -7.82
N GLU A 221 -9.57 -9.78 -7.27
CA GLU A 221 -10.00 -10.91 -6.43
C GLU A 221 -10.55 -12.02 -7.34
N MET A 222 -9.66 -12.80 -7.94
CA MET A 222 -10.07 -13.88 -8.82
C MET A 222 -10.79 -15.01 -8.05
N LEU A 223 -11.60 -15.75 -8.78
CA LEU A 223 -12.25 -16.94 -8.24
C LEU A 223 -11.20 -18.01 -7.88
N ALA A 224 -11.57 -18.89 -6.97
CA ALA A 224 -10.70 -20.00 -6.59
C ALA A 224 -10.41 -20.87 -7.82
N GLY A 225 -9.13 -21.15 -8.03
CA GLY A 225 -8.70 -21.97 -9.17
C GLY A 225 -8.20 -21.17 -10.38
N GLU A 226 -8.41 -19.86 -10.42
CA GLU A 226 -7.92 -19.00 -11.50
C GLU A 226 -6.58 -18.36 -11.14
N ASP A 227 -5.81 -17.96 -12.19
CA ASP A 227 -4.57 -17.22 -12.02
C ASP A 227 -4.84 -15.79 -11.56
N GLY A 228 -3.85 -15.16 -10.89
CA GLY A 228 -3.95 -13.77 -10.50
C GLY A 228 -4.08 -12.84 -11.70
N GLU A 229 -4.76 -11.73 -11.54
CA GLU A 229 -4.90 -10.72 -12.60
C GLU A 229 -4.58 -9.32 -12.06
N VAL A 230 -3.91 -8.52 -12.87
CA VAL A 230 -3.71 -7.09 -12.66
C VAL A 230 -4.36 -6.33 -13.81
N ILE A 231 -5.24 -5.41 -13.49
CA ILE A 231 -5.88 -4.55 -14.49
C ILE A 231 -5.13 -3.23 -14.57
N VAL A 232 -4.89 -2.78 -15.78
CA VAL A 232 -4.20 -1.54 -16.10
C VAL A 232 -5.14 -0.62 -16.86
N TRP A 233 -5.42 0.55 -16.29
CA TRP A 233 -6.21 1.62 -16.94
C TRP A 233 -5.32 2.78 -17.37
N ASP A 234 -5.70 3.44 -18.44
CA ASP A 234 -5.17 4.76 -18.78
C ASP A 234 -5.83 5.81 -17.89
N THR A 235 -5.02 6.60 -17.21
CA THR A 235 -5.48 7.57 -16.19
C THR A 235 -6.42 8.63 -16.78
N LEU A 236 -6.12 9.13 -17.96
CA LEU A 236 -6.91 10.22 -18.57
C LEU A 236 -8.22 9.72 -19.17
N THR A 237 -8.17 8.63 -19.92
CA THR A 237 -9.34 8.11 -20.63
C THR A 237 -10.21 7.23 -19.75
N GLY A 238 -9.64 6.58 -18.73
CA GLY A 238 -10.30 5.57 -17.91
C GLY A 238 -10.52 4.24 -18.62
N LYS A 239 -9.97 4.06 -19.83
CA LYS A 239 -10.08 2.81 -20.58
C LYS A 239 -9.08 1.79 -20.09
N ILE A 240 -9.45 0.53 -20.13
CA ILE A 240 -8.55 -0.59 -19.86
C ILE A 240 -7.51 -0.64 -21.00
N VAL A 241 -6.24 -0.55 -20.64
CA VAL A 241 -5.11 -0.69 -21.55
C VAL A 241 -4.71 -2.15 -21.67
N LYS A 242 -4.67 -2.86 -20.54
CA LYS A 242 -4.24 -4.25 -20.48
C LYS A 242 -4.80 -4.95 -19.24
N LYS A 243 -5.06 -6.24 -19.38
CA LYS A 243 -5.22 -7.18 -18.28
C LYS A 243 -3.98 -8.08 -18.29
N VAL A 244 -3.24 -8.10 -17.19
CA VAL A 244 -2.00 -8.85 -17.04
C VAL A 244 -2.29 -10.07 -16.17
N HIS A 245 -2.22 -11.25 -16.73
CA HIS A 245 -2.32 -12.49 -15.97
C HIS A 245 -1.00 -12.76 -15.25
N VAL A 246 -1.11 -13.12 -13.99
CA VAL A 246 0.02 -13.46 -13.13
C VAL A 246 -0.10 -14.94 -12.84
N GLU A 247 0.78 -15.73 -13.46
CA GLU A 247 0.81 -17.18 -13.25
C GLU A 247 1.02 -17.48 -11.76
N GLY A 248 0.09 -18.22 -11.18
CA GLY A 248 0.19 -18.69 -9.82
C GLY A 248 1.25 -19.79 -9.69
N SER A 249 1.73 -20.06 -8.48
CA SER A 249 2.65 -21.16 -8.25
C SER A 249 1.97 -22.49 -8.54
N GLU A 250 2.66 -23.38 -9.25
CA GLU A 250 2.33 -24.82 -9.32
C GLU A 250 2.52 -25.55 -7.97
N LEU A 251 3.09 -24.85 -6.98
CA LEU A 251 3.18 -25.36 -5.63
C LEU A 251 1.76 -25.68 -5.14
N GLU A 252 1.54 -26.95 -4.86
CA GLU A 252 0.30 -27.53 -4.35
C GLU A 252 -0.48 -26.52 -3.52
N ARG A 253 -1.62 -26.07 -4.05
CA ARG A 253 -2.56 -25.19 -3.35
C ARG A 253 -2.95 -25.89 -2.05
N LYS A 254 -2.24 -25.57 -0.96
CA LYS A 254 -2.52 -26.13 0.35
C LYS A 254 -3.93 -25.74 0.71
N LYS A 255 -4.85 -26.69 0.57
CA LYS A 255 -6.23 -26.52 0.99
C LYS A 255 -6.24 -26.17 2.48
N LYS A 256 -6.67 -24.97 2.82
CA LYS A 256 -6.83 -24.57 4.21
C LYS A 256 -8.12 -25.19 4.75
N ILE A 257 -8.02 -25.97 5.81
CA ILE A 257 -9.18 -26.45 6.53
C ILE A 257 -9.74 -25.29 7.35
N GLY A 258 -10.96 -24.86 7.04
CA GLY A 258 -11.69 -23.84 7.81
C GLY A 258 -11.99 -24.31 9.23
N ARG A 259 -12.39 -23.39 10.12
CA ARG A 259 -12.84 -23.75 11.50
C ARG A 259 -14.06 -24.69 11.52
N ASP A 260 -14.77 -24.78 10.42
CA ASP A 260 -15.90 -25.65 10.16
C ASP A 260 -15.50 -27.05 9.64
N GLY A 261 -14.21 -27.34 9.57
CA GLY A 261 -13.66 -28.61 9.08
C GLY A 261 -13.77 -28.79 7.56
N LYS A 262 -14.27 -27.79 6.82
CA LYS A 262 -14.38 -27.84 5.35
C LYS A 262 -13.11 -27.29 4.70
N GLU A 263 -12.68 -27.95 3.63
CA GLU A 263 -11.63 -27.43 2.78
C GLU A 263 -12.10 -26.13 2.11
N LYS A 264 -11.38 -25.03 2.36
CA LYS A 264 -11.60 -23.76 1.66
C LYS A 264 -10.56 -23.64 0.55
N GLU A 265 -11.02 -23.53 -0.67
CA GLU A 265 -10.16 -23.17 -1.80
C GLU A 265 -9.60 -21.76 -1.57
N GLN A 266 -8.31 -21.61 -1.79
CA GLN A 266 -7.66 -20.31 -1.64
C GLN A 266 -7.83 -19.52 -2.94
N LYS A 267 -8.42 -18.32 -2.83
CA LYS A 267 -8.47 -17.37 -3.95
C LYS A 267 -7.05 -16.88 -4.28
N ASN A 268 -6.73 -16.76 -5.55
CA ASN A 268 -5.48 -16.15 -5.99
C ASN A 268 -5.69 -14.65 -6.17
N VAL A 269 -5.37 -13.88 -5.13
CA VAL A 269 -5.60 -12.44 -5.08
C VAL A 269 -4.28 -11.70 -5.21
N VAL A 270 -4.15 -10.82 -6.19
CA VAL A 270 -3.03 -9.89 -6.27
C VAL A 270 -3.35 -8.67 -5.42
N SER A 271 -2.78 -8.61 -4.22
CA SER A 271 -3.13 -7.60 -3.21
C SER A 271 -2.22 -6.38 -3.19
N CYS A 272 -1.02 -6.49 -3.75
CA CYS A 272 -0.01 -5.43 -3.68
C CYS A 272 0.70 -5.25 -5.01
N ILE A 273 0.89 -4.00 -5.40
CA ILE A 273 1.63 -3.61 -6.60
C ILE A 273 2.59 -2.50 -6.22
N ALA A 274 3.83 -2.60 -6.69
CA ALA A 274 4.82 -1.54 -6.56
C ALA A 274 5.43 -1.22 -7.92
N TRP A 275 5.51 0.06 -8.26
CA TRP A 275 6.06 0.55 -9.50
C TRP A 275 7.34 1.34 -9.25
N LYS A 276 8.37 1.08 -10.05
CA LYS A 276 9.63 1.82 -10.06
C LYS A 276 9.86 2.42 -11.43
N GLU A 277 9.91 3.74 -11.48
CA GLU A 277 10.32 4.46 -12.69
C GLU A 277 11.82 4.36 -12.88
N ASN A 278 12.24 4.03 -14.08
CA ASN A 278 13.65 3.99 -14.44
C ASN A 278 13.87 4.58 -15.83
N TRP A 279 14.36 5.81 -15.84
CA TRP A 279 14.58 6.59 -17.05
C TRP A 279 15.61 6.01 -18.03
N TYR A 280 16.53 5.16 -17.53
CA TYR A 280 17.62 4.62 -18.33
C TYR A 280 17.34 3.21 -18.88
N ASN A 281 16.71 2.36 -18.08
CA ASN A 281 16.55 0.93 -18.41
C ASN A 281 15.08 0.52 -18.59
N GLY A 282 14.16 1.50 -18.67
CA GLY A 282 12.72 1.25 -18.70
C GLY A 282 12.14 0.95 -17.31
N ASP A 283 10.85 1.19 -17.18
CA ASP A 283 10.14 1.02 -15.92
C ASP A 283 10.08 -0.45 -15.49
N GLN A 284 10.14 -0.68 -14.20
CA GLN A 284 9.97 -1.97 -13.57
C GLN A 284 8.82 -1.92 -12.57
N TRP A 285 8.10 -2.99 -12.46
CA TRP A 285 7.07 -3.12 -11.43
C TRP A 285 6.98 -4.56 -10.93
N CYS A 286 6.45 -4.72 -9.76
CA CYS A 286 6.19 -6.04 -9.19
C CYS A 286 4.80 -6.10 -8.59
N CYS A 287 4.28 -7.32 -8.52
CA CYS A 287 3.06 -7.62 -7.80
C CYS A 287 3.26 -8.83 -6.89
N ALA A 288 2.44 -8.89 -5.87
CA ALA A 288 2.39 -9.99 -4.92
C ALA A 288 0.97 -10.23 -4.45
N GLY A 289 0.70 -11.45 -4.05
CA GLY A 289 -0.64 -11.86 -3.66
C GLY A 289 -0.69 -12.95 -2.61
N THR A 290 -1.83 -13.60 -2.52
CA THR A 290 -2.12 -14.65 -1.54
C THR A 290 -1.38 -15.96 -1.80
N ASP A 291 -0.80 -16.12 -2.99
CA ASP A 291 0.06 -17.25 -3.38
C ASP A 291 1.46 -17.21 -2.73
N GLY A 292 1.84 -16.04 -2.18
CA GLY A 292 3.15 -15.82 -1.56
C GLY A 292 4.29 -15.63 -2.55
N ILE A 293 3.99 -15.41 -3.83
CA ILE A 293 4.97 -15.16 -4.89
C ILE A 293 5.05 -13.65 -5.17
N VAL A 294 6.26 -13.18 -5.41
CA VAL A 294 6.51 -11.84 -5.95
C VAL A 294 6.91 -11.99 -7.41
N THR A 295 6.06 -11.53 -8.32
CA THR A 295 6.35 -11.50 -9.75
C THR A 295 6.86 -10.13 -10.15
N VAL A 296 8.01 -10.08 -10.82
CA VAL A 296 8.65 -8.84 -11.26
C VAL A 296 8.54 -8.72 -12.78
N PHE A 297 8.05 -7.59 -13.23
CA PHE A 297 7.93 -7.21 -14.64
C PHE A 297 8.91 -6.09 -14.95
N GLY A 298 9.54 -6.16 -16.09
CA GLY A 298 10.49 -5.15 -16.54
C GLY A 298 10.77 -5.27 -18.03
N PRO A 299 11.57 -4.35 -18.61
CA PRO A 299 12.03 -4.49 -19.97
C PRO A 299 12.84 -5.78 -20.08
N ALA A 300 12.68 -6.48 -21.19
CA ALA A 300 13.54 -7.61 -21.53
C ALA A 300 15.00 -7.13 -21.56
N ALA A 301 15.87 -7.84 -20.85
CA ALA A 301 17.30 -7.56 -20.79
C ALA A 301 17.95 -7.75 -22.17
#